data_8f3a7a6cb15cc05e326e173b819255b3
#
_entry.id   8f3a7a6cb15cc05e326e173b819255b3
#
_cell.length_a   1.000
_cell.length_b   1.000
_cell.length_c   1.000
_cell.angle_alpha   90.00
_cell.angle_beta   90.00
_cell.angle_gamma   90.00
#
_symmetry.space_group_name_H-M   'P 1'
#
loop_
_entity.id
_entity.type
_entity.pdbx_description
1 polymer ?
#
loop_
_entity_poly.entity_id
_entity_poly.type
_entity_poly.pdbx_seq_one_letter_code
_entity_poly.pdbx_strand_id
1 'polypeptide(L)'
;MQHRFLALLAMLMISLVSLASQPQGRKHHNGFDPKRFQAELEQFITTYACLTPREAAKFFPVYRQMGKKMRMIFDEMRRFRHVNPNDNEACAEAIRRQDELDIQLKQLQQEYHSRFMTILPANKVFSVIKAEERFHRQAFRRMKK
;
A
#
# COMPACT_ATOMS: atom_id res chain seq x y z
N MET A 1 10.66 63.14 -15.26
CA MET A 1 11.17 62.47 -14.02
C MET A 1 10.12 61.65 -13.26
N GLN A 2 8.83 61.95 -13.38
CA GLN A 2 7.77 61.21 -12.65
C GLN A 2 7.59 59.75 -13.11
N HIS A 3 7.78 59.42 -14.37
CA HIS A 3 7.59 58.04 -14.86
C HIS A 3 8.67 57.03 -14.43
N ARG A 4 9.85 57.51 -14.04
CA ARG A 4 10.94 56.64 -13.54
C ARG A 4 10.75 56.23 -12.09
N PHE A 5 10.09 57.07 -11.29
CA PHE A 5 9.78 56.74 -9.90
C PHE A 5 8.62 55.72 -9.78
N LEU A 6 7.61 55.78 -10.67
CA LEU A 6 6.53 54.83 -10.74
C LEU A 6 7.00 53.41 -11.16
N ALA A 7 7.95 53.34 -12.08
CA ALA A 7 8.53 52.07 -12.52
C ALA A 7 9.36 51.38 -11.40
N LEU A 8 10.08 52.17 -10.60
CA LEU A 8 10.86 51.65 -9.46
C LEU A 8 9.96 51.19 -8.32
N LEU A 9 8.83 51.85 -8.07
CA LEU A 9 7.85 51.47 -7.06
C LEU A 9 7.13 50.17 -7.45
N ALA A 10 6.83 49.99 -8.76
CA ALA A 10 6.23 48.74 -9.25
C ALA A 10 7.17 47.56 -9.17
N MET A 11 8.48 47.74 -9.37
CA MET A 11 9.47 46.65 -9.18
C MET A 11 9.70 46.29 -7.73
N LEU A 12 9.54 47.22 -6.79
CA LEU A 12 9.67 46.92 -5.35
C LEU A 12 8.48 46.12 -4.80
N MET A 13 7.29 46.29 -5.40
CA MET A 13 6.09 45.55 -4.97
C MET A 13 6.06 44.11 -5.50
N ILE A 14 6.74 43.81 -6.60
CA ILE A 14 6.84 42.44 -7.15
C ILE A 14 7.79 41.58 -6.32
N SER A 15 8.76 42.17 -5.65
CA SER A 15 9.72 41.44 -4.80
C SER A 15 9.15 41.03 -3.43
N LEU A 16 8.03 41.60 -3.00
CA LEU A 16 7.41 41.26 -1.69
C LEU A 16 6.41 40.12 -1.75
N VAL A 17 5.95 39.69 -2.93
CA VAL A 17 5.01 38.60 -3.11
C VAL A 17 5.67 37.23 -3.15
N SER A 18 6.99 37.17 -3.35
CA SER A 18 7.75 35.90 -3.46
C SER A 18 8.17 35.29 -2.11
N LEU A 19 7.83 35.89 -0.97
CA LEU A 19 8.27 35.41 0.34
C LEU A 19 7.18 34.69 1.15
N ALA A 20 6.00 34.45 0.55
CA ALA A 20 4.87 33.82 1.25
C ALA A 20 4.52 32.40 0.78
N SER A 21 5.40 31.74 0.04
CA SER A 21 5.24 30.34 -0.35
C SER A 21 6.45 29.53 0.08
N GLN A 22 6.75 29.53 1.39
CA GLN A 22 7.51 28.43 1.95
C GLN A 22 6.56 27.23 2.02
N PRO A 23 6.87 26.10 1.37
CA PRO A 23 6.16 24.88 1.63
C PRO A 23 6.43 24.56 3.09
N GLN A 24 5.40 24.65 3.92
CA GLN A 24 5.43 24.16 5.30
C GLN A 24 6.00 22.76 5.26
N GLY A 25 7.20 22.59 5.83
CA GLY A 25 7.88 21.32 5.97
C GLY A 25 6.91 20.33 6.56
N ARG A 26 6.43 19.39 5.74
CA ARG A 26 5.71 18.22 6.23
C ARG A 26 6.65 17.59 7.24
N LYS A 27 6.32 17.70 8.52
CA LYS A 27 6.92 16.90 9.57
C LYS A 27 6.92 15.48 9.05
N HIS A 28 8.08 14.92 8.73
CA HIS A 28 8.26 13.50 8.50
C HIS A 28 7.81 12.81 9.78
N HIS A 29 6.54 12.45 9.83
CA HIS A 29 6.12 11.39 10.73
C HIS A 29 6.84 10.15 10.20
N ASN A 30 7.85 9.68 10.95
CA ASN A 30 8.52 8.38 10.74
C ASN A 30 7.55 7.21 10.98
N GLY A 31 6.27 7.38 10.70
CA GLY A 31 5.22 6.38 10.81
C GLY A 31 4.97 5.72 9.45
N PHE A 32 4.64 4.44 9.49
CA PHE A 32 4.19 3.68 8.34
C PHE A 32 2.96 4.37 7.70
N ASP A 33 3.07 4.75 6.41
CA ASP A 33 1.98 5.30 5.61
C ASP A 33 1.38 4.19 4.71
N PRO A 34 0.19 3.67 5.05
CA PRO A 34 -0.44 2.60 4.30
C PRO A 34 -0.77 2.98 2.85
N LYS A 35 -1.11 4.25 2.59
CA LYS A 35 -1.46 4.72 1.24
C LYS A 35 -0.23 4.77 0.35
N ARG A 36 0.87 5.31 0.88
CA ARG A 36 2.15 5.34 0.19
C ARG A 36 2.67 3.93 -0.08
N PHE A 37 2.61 3.05 0.91
CA PHE A 37 3.01 1.65 0.78
C PHE A 37 2.21 0.94 -0.33
N GLN A 38 0.88 1.14 -0.37
CA GLN A 38 0.02 0.57 -1.41
C GLN A 38 0.39 1.09 -2.81
N ALA A 39 0.65 2.40 -2.94
CA ALA A 39 1.05 2.99 -4.21
C ALA A 39 2.41 2.47 -4.70
N GLU A 40 3.39 2.35 -3.80
CA GLU A 40 4.71 1.78 -4.11
C GLU A 40 4.60 0.30 -4.53
N LEU A 41 3.75 -0.48 -3.86
CA LEU A 41 3.49 -1.88 -4.23
C LEU A 41 2.85 -1.99 -5.62
N GLU A 42 1.82 -1.20 -5.92
CA GLU A 42 1.15 -1.23 -7.23
C GLU A 42 2.09 -0.81 -8.36
N GLN A 43 2.93 0.19 -8.13
CA GLN A 43 3.95 0.60 -9.09
C GLN A 43 5.00 -0.51 -9.30
N PHE A 44 5.44 -1.16 -8.23
CA PHE A 44 6.38 -2.27 -8.32
C PHE A 44 5.79 -3.46 -9.10
N ILE A 45 4.54 -3.83 -8.82
CA ILE A 45 3.81 -4.88 -9.54
C ILE A 45 3.70 -4.52 -11.03
N THR A 46 3.29 -3.28 -11.34
CA THR A 46 3.13 -2.80 -12.73
C THR A 46 4.42 -2.97 -13.52
N THR A 47 5.55 -2.56 -12.93
CA THR A 47 6.86 -2.65 -13.58
C THR A 47 7.32 -4.10 -13.71
N TYR A 48 7.23 -4.89 -12.64
CA TYR A 48 7.73 -6.26 -12.61
C TYR A 48 6.95 -7.20 -13.52
N ALA A 49 5.61 -7.09 -13.55
CA ALA A 49 4.74 -7.91 -14.38
C ALA A 49 4.50 -7.31 -15.78
N CYS A 50 5.16 -6.19 -16.12
CA CYS A 50 5.02 -5.49 -17.39
C CYS A 50 3.53 -5.25 -17.75
N LEU A 51 2.75 -4.71 -16.80
CA LEU A 51 1.35 -4.41 -17.04
C LEU A 51 1.22 -3.16 -17.90
N THR A 52 0.44 -3.25 -18.95
CA THR A 52 0.04 -2.07 -19.73
C THR A 52 -0.90 -1.18 -18.90
N PRO A 53 -1.04 0.12 -19.22
CA PRO A 53 -1.99 1.01 -18.51
C PRO A 53 -3.42 0.48 -18.51
N ARG A 54 -3.85 -0.15 -19.62
CA ARG A 54 -5.19 -0.74 -19.74
C ARG A 54 -5.37 -1.97 -18.85
N GLU A 55 -4.37 -2.82 -18.75
CA GLU A 55 -4.37 -3.99 -17.86
C GLU A 55 -4.37 -3.55 -16.38
N ALA A 56 -3.49 -2.62 -16.01
CA ALA A 56 -3.39 -2.07 -14.66
C ALA A 56 -4.72 -1.44 -14.21
N ALA A 57 -5.38 -0.65 -15.08
CA ALA A 57 -6.66 -0.03 -14.78
C ALA A 57 -7.79 -1.04 -14.48
N LYS A 58 -7.76 -2.23 -15.10
CA LYS A 58 -8.74 -3.30 -14.83
C LYS A 58 -8.35 -4.17 -13.63
N PHE A 59 -7.06 -4.41 -13.46
CA PHE A 59 -6.53 -5.33 -12.46
C PHE A 59 -6.56 -4.75 -11.04
N PHE A 60 -6.04 -3.54 -10.81
CA PHE A 60 -5.86 -3.00 -9.47
C PHE A 60 -7.16 -2.79 -8.67
N PRO A 61 -8.31 -2.42 -9.26
CA PRO A 61 -9.55 -2.39 -8.49
C PRO A 61 -9.90 -3.74 -7.86
N VAL A 62 -9.70 -4.85 -8.58
CA VAL A 62 -9.95 -6.20 -8.07
C VAL A 62 -8.88 -6.63 -7.07
N TYR A 63 -7.61 -6.29 -7.31
CA TYR A 63 -6.50 -6.52 -6.40
C TYR A 63 -6.71 -5.83 -5.04
N ARG A 64 -7.15 -4.56 -5.04
CA ARG A 64 -7.48 -3.82 -3.81
C ARG A 64 -8.64 -4.43 -3.03
N GLN A 65 -9.65 -5.01 -3.74
CA GLN A 65 -10.74 -5.73 -3.07
C GLN A 65 -10.21 -6.96 -2.32
N MET A 66 -9.32 -7.75 -2.93
CA MET A 66 -8.65 -8.86 -2.26
C MET A 66 -7.91 -8.35 -1.01
N GLY A 67 -7.07 -7.34 -1.14
CA GLY A 67 -6.31 -6.78 -0.03
C GLY A 67 -7.18 -6.28 1.12
N LYS A 68 -8.37 -5.71 0.83
CA LYS A 68 -9.33 -5.31 1.86
C LYS A 68 -9.89 -6.52 2.62
N LYS A 69 -10.28 -7.58 1.92
CA LYS A 69 -10.80 -8.81 2.54
C LYS A 69 -9.71 -9.52 3.36
N MET A 70 -8.48 -9.60 2.83
CA MET A 70 -7.34 -10.18 3.57
C MET A 70 -7.06 -9.42 4.88
N ARG A 71 -7.13 -8.09 4.87
CA ARG A 71 -6.96 -7.30 6.09
C ARG A 71 -7.98 -7.65 7.17
N MET A 72 -9.25 -7.88 6.79
CA MET A 72 -10.29 -8.29 7.76
C MET A 72 -9.93 -9.62 8.44
N ILE A 73 -9.41 -10.60 7.67
CA ILE A 73 -8.96 -11.90 8.23
C ILE A 73 -7.74 -11.68 9.14
N PHE A 74 -6.75 -10.88 8.74
CA PHE A 74 -5.59 -10.57 9.57
C PHE A 74 -5.97 -9.81 10.85
N ASP A 75 -6.98 -8.94 10.79
CA ASP A 75 -7.49 -8.23 11.97
C ASP A 75 -8.12 -9.20 12.98
N GLU A 76 -8.81 -10.22 12.48
CA GLU A 76 -9.35 -11.30 13.34
C GLU A 76 -8.23 -12.16 13.93
N MET A 77 -7.25 -12.58 13.12
CA MET A 77 -6.07 -13.34 13.62
C MET A 77 -5.34 -12.59 14.75
N ARG A 78 -5.27 -11.26 14.67
CA ARG A 78 -4.61 -10.46 15.71
C ARG A 78 -5.25 -10.56 17.08
N ARG A 79 -6.54 -10.88 17.18
CA ARG A 79 -7.24 -11.04 18.47
C ARG A 79 -6.70 -12.20 19.31
N PHE A 80 -6.13 -13.22 18.65
CA PHE A 80 -5.58 -14.41 19.31
C PHE A 80 -4.08 -14.31 19.65
N ARG A 81 -3.42 -13.16 19.41
CA ARG A 81 -1.99 -13.01 19.69
C ARG A 81 -1.63 -12.94 21.17
N HIS A 82 -2.58 -12.63 22.02
CA HIS A 82 -2.36 -12.37 23.45
C HIS A 82 -3.17 -13.33 24.34
N VAL A 83 -3.31 -14.57 23.89
CA VAL A 83 -3.93 -15.63 24.69
C VAL A 83 -2.98 -15.99 25.85
N ASN A 84 -3.53 -16.18 27.05
CA ASN A 84 -2.77 -16.62 28.21
C ASN A 84 -2.22 -18.03 27.98
N PRO A 85 -0.90 -18.26 27.92
CA PRO A 85 -0.33 -19.58 27.63
C PRO A 85 -0.58 -20.61 28.75
N ASN A 86 -1.00 -20.17 29.92
CA ASN A 86 -1.36 -21.07 31.04
C ASN A 86 -2.82 -21.53 31.01
N ASP A 87 -3.62 -20.98 30.10
CA ASP A 87 -5.01 -21.37 29.88
C ASP A 87 -5.07 -22.35 28.69
N ASN A 88 -5.14 -23.63 29.00
CA ASN A 88 -5.09 -24.68 27.98
C ASN A 88 -6.33 -24.66 27.05
N GLU A 89 -7.51 -24.31 27.57
CA GLU A 89 -8.73 -24.22 26.78
C GLU A 89 -8.68 -23.04 25.81
N ALA A 90 -8.28 -21.87 26.30
CA ALA A 90 -8.08 -20.68 25.47
C ALA A 90 -6.99 -20.89 24.39
N CYS A 91 -5.91 -21.60 24.72
CA CYS A 91 -4.88 -21.97 23.75
C CYS A 91 -5.41 -22.90 22.65
N ALA A 92 -6.17 -23.94 23.02
CA ALA A 92 -6.76 -24.86 22.05
C ALA A 92 -7.74 -24.15 21.11
N GLU A 93 -8.59 -23.27 21.63
CA GLU A 93 -9.49 -22.44 20.83
C GLU A 93 -8.74 -21.51 19.89
N ALA A 94 -7.68 -20.84 20.36
CA ALA A 94 -6.85 -19.96 19.55
C ALA A 94 -6.19 -20.70 18.38
N ILE A 95 -5.65 -21.91 18.62
CA ILE A 95 -5.05 -22.75 17.57
C ILE A 95 -6.10 -23.10 16.52
N ARG A 96 -7.25 -23.63 16.96
CA ARG A 96 -8.33 -24.02 16.06
C ARG A 96 -8.78 -22.81 15.19
N ARG A 97 -8.94 -21.66 15.82
CA ARG A 97 -9.41 -20.46 15.13
C ARG A 97 -8.38 -19.89 14.16
N GLN A 98 -7.10 -19.96 14.51
CA GLN A 98 -6.02 -19.56 13.59
C GLN A 98 -5.99 -20.45 12.35
N ASP A 99 -6.10 -21.77 12.53
CA ASP A 99 -6.11 -22.72 11.41
C ASP A 99 -7.30 -22.46 10.47
N GLU A 100 -8.48 -22.19 11.00
CA GLU A 100 -9.66 -21.82 10.21
C GLU A 100 -9.43 -20.54 9.40
N LEU A 101 -8.83 -19.51 10.01
CA LEU A 101 -8.57 -18.23 9.36
C LEU A 101 -7.47 -18.37 8.29
N ASP A 102 -6.46 -19.21 8.50
CA ASP A 102 -5.43 -19.52 7.49
C ASP A 102 -6.04 -20.23 6.28
N ILE A 103 -6.97 -21.16 6.50
CA ILE A 103 -7.72 -21.83 5.42
C ILE A 103 -8.55 -20.80 4.65
N GLN A 104 -9.29 -19.92 5.34
CA GLN A 104 -10.08 -18.86 4.72
C GLN A 104 -9.20 -17.92 3.88
N LEU A 105 -8.02 -17.56 4.39
CA LEU A 105 -7.07 -16.72 3.68
C LEU A 105 -6.61 -17.39 2.38
N LYS A 106 -6.31 -18.68 2.40
CA LYS A 106 -5.91 -19.45 1.20
C LYS A 106 -7.04 -19.60 0.20
N GLN A 107 -8.25 -19.85 0.65
CA GLN A 107 -9.45 -19.90 -0.21
C GLN A 107 -9.71 -18.56 -0.88
N LEU A 108 -9.60 -17.46 -0.13
CA LEU A 108 -9.73 -16.11 -0.66
C LEU A 108 -8.67 -15.82 -1.74
N GLN A 109 -7.40 -16.18 -1.48
CA GLN A 109 -6.32 -16.03 -2.47
C GLN A 109 -6.63 -16.82 -3.74
N GLN A 110 -7.07 -18.08 -3.62
CA GLN A 110 -7.42 -18.93 -4.75
C GLN A 110 -8.55 -18.33 -5.59
N GLU A 111 -9.63 -17.85 -4.94
CA GLU A 111 -10.73 -17.16 -5.61
C GLU A 111 -10.22 -15.96 -6.43
N TYR A 112 -9.42 -15.10 -5.81
CA TYR A 112 -8.94 -13.89 -6.49
C TYR A 112 -7.90 -14.19 -7.56
N HIS A 113 -7.03 -15.19 -7.39
CA HIS A 113 -6.13 -15.62 -8.46
C HIS A 113 -6.93 -16.08 -9.71
N SER A 114 -8.02 -16.82 -9.50
CA SER A 114 -8.91 -17.20 -10.60
C SER A 114 -9.55 -15.97 -11.27
N ARG A 115 -10.01 -14.99 -10.50
CA ARG A 115 -10.53 -13.72 -11.03
C ARG A 115 -9.44 -12.91 -11.75
N PHE A 116 -8.22 -12.90 -11.28
CA PHE A 116 -7.10 -12.22 -11.95
C PHE A 116 -6.83 -12.83 -13.32
N MET A 117 -6.93 -14.15 -13.46
CA MET A 117 -6.77 -14.85 -14.73
C MET A 117 -7.89 -14.58 -15.75
N THR A 118 -9.02 -14.00 -15.34
CA THR A 118 -10.01 -13.46 -16.29
C THR A 118 -9.67 -12.08 -16.83
N ILE A 119 -8.71 -11.37 -16.19
CA ILE A 119 -8.31 -10.00 -16.54
C ILE A 119 -6.95 -10.00 -17.24
N LEU A 120 -6.02 -10.85 -16.78
CA LEU A 120 -4.64 -10.94 -17.24
C LEU A 120 -4.32 -12.38 -17.68
N PRO A 121 -3.41 -12.56 -18.63
CA PRO A 121 -2.85 -13.89 -18.93
C PRO A 121 -2.20 -14.52 -17.69
N ALA A 122 -2.25 -15.85 -17.56
CA ALA A 122 -1.75 -16.58 -16.40
C ALA A 122 -0.27 -16.30 -16.07
N ASN A 123 0.58 -16.11 -17.07
CA ASN A 123 1.99 -15.74 -16.88
C ASN A 123 2.17 -14.36 -16.21
N LYS A 124 1.30 -13.39 -16.56
CA LYS A 124 1.30 -12.07 -15.88
C LYS A 124 0.78 -12.16 -14.45
N VAL A 125 -0.28 -12.96 -14.20
CA VAL A 125 -0.77 -13.22 -12.85
C VAL A 125 0.33 -13.86 -12.00
N PHE A 126 1.04 -14.84 -12.53
CA PHE A 126 2.20 -15.44 -11.84
C PHE A 126 3.28 -14.41 -11.53
N SER A 127 3.59 -13.52 -12.50
CA SER A 127 4.55 -12.43 -12.29
C SER A 127 4.08 -11.44 -11.22
N VAL A 128 2.78 -11.13 -11.14
CA VAL A 128 2.20 -10.30 -10.06
C VAL A 128 2.43 -10.95 -8.70
N ILE A 129 2.15 -12.25 -8.54
CA ILE A 129 2.36 -12.97 -7.29
C ILE A 129 3.84 -12.92 -6.87
N LYS A 130 4.76 -13.11 -7.83
CA LYS A 130 6.21 -13.02 -7.56
C LYS A 130 6.66 -11.60 -7.24
N ALA A 131 6.07 -10.60 -7.86
CA ALA A 131 6.34 -9.19 -7.54
C ALA A 131 5.92 -8.86 -6.10
N GLU A 132 4.72 -9.27 -5.68
CA GLU A 132 4.21 -9.07 -4.33
C GLU A 132 5.12 -9.71 -3.28
N GLU A 133 5.48 -10.99 -3.44
CA GLU A 133 6.41 -11.70 -2.56
C GLU A 133 7.76 -10.96 -2.45
N ARG A 134 8.31 -10.50 -3.57
CA ARG A 134 9.59 -9.80 -3.62
C ARG A 134 9.52 -8.45 -2.95
N PHE A 135 8.44 -7.67 -3.20
CA PHE A 135 8.23 -6.37 -2.58
C PHE A 135 8.15 -6.48 -1.06
N HIS A 136 7.34 -7.41 -0.54
CA HIS A 136 7.21 -7.63 0.90
C HIS A 136 8.54 -8.04 1.55
N ARG A 137 9.33 -8.92 0.93
CA ARG A 137 10.67 -9.25 1.42
C ARG A 137 11.59 -8.04 1.48
N GLN A 138 11.54 -7.16 0.47
CA GLN A 138 12.35 -5.93 0.44
C GLN A 138 11.89 -4.93 1.51
N ALA A 139 10.59 -4.72 1.66
CA ALA A 139 10.03 -3.84 2.67
C ALA A 139 10.42 -4.30 4.08
N PHE A 140 10.33 -5.59 4.36
CA PHE A 140 10.73 -6.17 5.65
C PHE A 140 12.22 -5.97 5.97
N ARG A 141 13.10 -6.10 4.96
CA ARG A 141 14.54 -5.83 5.14
C ARG A 141 14.84 -4.36 5.44
N ARG A 142 14.06 -3.42 4.87
CA ARG A 142 14.22 -1.98 5.14
C ARG A 142 13.81 -1.60 6.56
N MET A 143 12.80 -2.27 7.12
CA MET A 143 12.34 -2.02 8.49
C MET A 143 13.29 -2.55 9.58
N LYS A 144 14.20 -3.47 9.23
CA LYS A 144 15.20 -4.04 10.16
C LYS A 144 16.51 -3.25 10.24
N LYS A 145 16.70 -2.24 9.38
CA LYS A 145 17.86 -1.33 9.39
C LYS A 145 17.54 -0.06 10.15
#